data_746f03c6e69294db16d1612aca8be75c
#
_entry.id   746f03c6e69294db16d1612aca8be75c
#
_cell.length_a   1.000
_cell.length_b   1.000
_cell.length_c   1.000
_cell.angle_alpha   90.00
_cell.angle_beta   90.00
_cell.angle_gamma   90.00
#
_symmetry.space_group_name_H-M   'P 1'
#
loop_
_entity.id
_entity.type
_entity.pdbx_description
1 polymer ?
#
loop_
_entity_poly.entity_id
_entity_poly.type
_entity_poly.pdbx_seq_one_letter_code
_entity_poly.pdbx_strand_id
1 'polypeptide(L)'
;MFGALSFHSFVAGLSLGASPARVAVFVAIVAHKGFASFALGTRFVQTRGAGRRGAPALSAGAVAAWMALFALVTPAGVLAGTALRSAGAGSKAAAHLTAAAAGTFIYVALAEVALPEFAKPGDARAKALFLLLGYAGMSALAIWV
;
A
#
# COMPACT_ATOMS: atom_id res chain seq x y z
N MET A 1 -10.26 2.39 -2.94
CA MET A 1 -9.01 2.63 -2.20
C MET A 1 -8.70 1.56 -1.14
N PHE A 2 -9.51 1.34 -0.06
CA PHE A 2 -9.20 0.33 0.98
C PHE A 2 -8.95 -1.07 0.40
N GLY A 3 -9.85 -1.59 -0.43
CA GLY A 3 -9.71 -2.92 -1.02
C GLY A 3 -8.47 -3.06 -1.90
N ALA A 4 -8.19 -2.07 -2.75
CA ALA A 4 -7.02 -2.08 -3.63
C ALA A 4 -5.70 -2.02 -2.84
N LEU A 5 -5.63 -1.18 -1.80
CA LEU A 5 -4.48 -1.12 -0.89
C LEU A 5 -4.29 -2.41 -0.08
N SER A 6 -5.39 -3.01 0.39
CA SER A 6 -5.33 -4.28 1.12
C SER A 6 -4.87 -5.43 0.21
N PHE A 7 -5.39 -5.51 -1.00
CA PHE A 7 -4.94 -6.50 -1.98
C PHE A 7 -3.46 -6.33 -2.31
N HIS A 8 -3.02 -5.10 -2.61
CA HIS A 8 -1.60 -4.81 -2.80
C HIS A 8 -0.76 -5.23 -1.59
N SER A 9 -1.19 -4.87 -0.36
CA SER A 9 -0.47 -5.22 0.87
C SER A 9 -0.38 -6.72 1.09
N PHE A 10 -1.39 -7.48 0.70
CA PHE A 10 -1.37 -8.95 0.76
C PHE A 10 -0.36 -9.53 -0.23
N VAL A 11 -0.39 -9.09 -1.49
CA VAL A 11 0.53 -9.56 -2.54
C VAL A 11 1.98 -9.16 -2.22
N ALA A 12 2.20 -7.96 -1.67
CA ALA A 12 3.52 -7.53 -1.19
C ALA A 12 4.02 -8.42 -0.04
N GLY A 13 3.14 -8.79 0.89
CA GLY A 13 3.45 -9.76 1.95
C GLY A 13 3.80 -11.14 1.39
N LEU A 14 3.02 -11.65 0.41
CA LEU A 14 3.32 -12.90 -0.31
C LEU A 14 4.72 -12.87 -0.93
N SER A 15 5.05 -11.78 -1.62
CA SER A 15 6.37 -11.57 -2.23
C SER A 15 7.48 -11.62 -1.17
N LEU A 16 7.30 -10.94 -0.03
CA LEU A 16 8.27 -10.95 1.07
C LEU A 16 8.47 -12.36 1.63
N GLY A 17 7.38 -13.10 1.90
CA GLY A 17 7.43 -14.45 2.43
C GLY A 17 8.13 -15.44 1.47
N ALA A 18 7.88 -15.31 0.18
CA ALA A 18 8.45 -16.17 -0.86
C ALA A 18 9.86 -15.75 -1.27
N SER A 19 10.29 -14.51 -1.04
CA SER A 19 11.57 -13.97 -1.53
C SER A 19 12.78 -14.55 -0.81
N PRO A 20 13.89 -14.84 -1.50
CA PRO A 20 15.19 -15.06 -0.90
C PRO A 20 15.80 -13.76 -0.34
N ALA A 21 15.59 -12.61 -1.00
CA ALA A 21 16.10 -11.28 -0.61
C ALA A 21 15.16 -10.57 0.38
N ARG A 22 14.89 -11.22 1.53
CA ARG A 22 13.85 -10.77 2.48
C ARG A 22 14.11 -9.39 3.06
N VAL A 23 15.37 -9.05 3.36
CA VAL A 23 15.71 -7.76 4.00
C VAL A 23 15.41 -6.61 3.05
N ALA A 24 15.85 -6.70 1.79
CA ALA A 24 15.59 -5.69 0.78
C ALA A 24 14.08 -5.47 0.56
N VAL A 25 13.33 -6.55 0.34
CA VAL A 25 11.87 -6.50 0.15
C VAL A 25 11.17 -5.96 1.40
N PHE A 26 11.62 -6.33 2.61
CA PHE A 26 11.07 -5.83 3.86
C PHE A 26 11.27 -4.33 4.01
N VAL A 27 12.48 -3.82 3.78
CA VAL A 27 12.78 -2.37 3.86
C VAL A 27 11.93 -1.59 2.86
N ALA A 28 11.82 -2.08 1.62
CA ALA A 28 10.97 -1.46 0.61
C ALA A 28 9.50 -1.39 1.05
N ILE A 29 8.95 -2.50 1.59
CA ILE A 29 7.56 -2.54 2.08
C ILE A 29 7.35 -1.56 3.23
N VAL A 30 8.22 -1.58 4.24
CA VAL A 30 8.08 -0.69 5.43
C VAL A 30 8.12 0.77 5.02
N ALA A 31 9.03 1.14 4.11
CA ALA A 31 9.17 2.51 3.64
C ALA A 31 7.89 3.05 3.00
N HIS A 32 7.28 2.33 2.06
CA HIS A 32 6.07 2.83 1.40
C HIS A 32 4.78 2.54 2.18
N LYS A 33 4.74 1.48 3.01
CA LYS A 33 3.54 1.14 3.80
C LYS A 33 3.18 2.23 4.81
N GLY A 34 4.16 2.91 5.39
CA GLY A 34 3.94 4.06 6.27
C GLY A 34 3.13 5.16 5.56
N PHE A 35 3.55 5.55 4.38
CA PHE A 35 2.84 6.55 3.56
C PHE A 35 1.45 6.07 3.12
N ALA A 36 1.33 4.80 2.71
CA ALA A 36 0.03 4.21 2.34
C ALA A 36 -0.95 4.19 3.52
N SER A 37 -0.48 3.84 4.72
CA SER A 37 -1.29 3.85 5.95
C SER A 37 -1.71 5.28 6.33
N PHE A 38 -0.83 6.25 6.20
CA PHE A 38 -1.13 7.66 6.42
C PHE A 38 -2.20 8.15 5.43
N ALA A 39 -2.05 7.88 4.14
CA ALA A 39 -3.02 8.25 3.12
C ALA A 39 -4.38 7.59 3.36
N LEU A 40 -4.42 6.34 3.78
CA LEU A 40 -5.66 5.64 4.11
C LEU A 40 -6.32 6.22 5.36
N GLY A 41 -5.54 6.50 6.41
CA GLY A 41 -6.02 7.10 7.65
C GLY A 41 -6.61 8.49 7.43
N THR A 42 -5.95 9.34 6.67
CA THR A 42 -6.47 10.67 6.33
C THR A 42 -7.79 10.59 5.55
N ARG A 43 -7.95 9.62 4.64
CA ARG A 43 -9.21 9.38 3.94
C ARG A 43 -10.33 8.98 4.89
N PHE A 44 -10.08 8.09 5.85
CA PHE A 44 -11.08 7.71 6.85
C PHE A 44 -11.49 8.90 7.73
N VAL A 45 -10.53 9.73 8.18
CA VAL A 45 -10.81 10.92 8.98
C VAL A 45 -11.63 11.93 8.17
N GLN A 46 -11.28 12.19 6.92
CA GLN A 46 -12.04 13.08 6.03
C GLN A 46 -13.47 12.58 5.81
N THR A 47 -13.66 11.27 5.66
CA THR A 47 -15.02 10.69 5.51
C THR A 47 -15.84 10.84 6.79
N ARG A 48 -15.21 10.85 7.98
CA ARG A 48 -15.89 11.16 9.24
C ARG A 48 -16.39 12.62 9.30
N GLY A 49 -15.55 13.57 8.84
CA GLY A 49 -15.88 15.01 8.91
C GLY A 49 -16.87 15.47 7.83
N ALA A 50 -16.82 14.83 6.67
CA ALA A 50 -17.69 15.13 5.54
C ALA A 50 -18.95 14.28 5.56
N GLY A 51 -19.74 14.32 6.64
CA GLY A 51 -20.98 13.57 6.74
C GLY A 51 -21.79 13.65 5.44
N ARG A 52 -21.70 12.60 4.60
CA ARG A 52 -22.57 12.48 3.43
C ARG A 52 -24.01 12.53 3.95
N ARG A 53 -24.83 13.43 3.43
CA ARG A 53 -26.25 13.52 3.80
C ARG A 53 -26.85 12.10 3.77
N GLY A 54 -27.16 11.55 4.96
CA GLY A 54 -27.82 10.24 5.11
C GLY A 54 -26.93 9.02 5.40
N ALA A 55 -25.60 9.14 5.43
CA ALA A 55 -24.75 8.03 5.87
C ALA A 55 -24.22 8.26 7.29
N PRO A 56 -24.27 7.26 8.20
CA PRO A 56 -23.70 7.42 9.54
C PRO A 56 -22.19 7.66 9.46
N ALA A 57 -21.72 8.68 10.19
CA ALA A 57 -20.30 8.94 10.32
C ALA A 57 -19.59 7.73 10.94
N LEU A 58 -18.46 7.31 10.36
CA LEU A 58 -17.66 6.22 10.92
C LEU A 58 -17.20 6.58 12.35
N SER A 59 -17.46 5.73 13.32
CA SER A 59 -16.97 5.92 14.68
C SER A 59 -15.43 5.80 14.73
N ALA A 60 -14.79 6.35 15.77
CA ALA A 60 -13.36 6.20 15.97
C ALA A 60 -12.96 4.73 16.08
N GLY A 61 -13.77 3.91 16.76
CA GLY A 61 -13.56 2.48 16.88
C GLY A 61 -13.63 1.75 15.53
N ALA A 62 -14.57 2.14 14.65
CA ALA A 62 -14.65 1.56 13.31
C ALA A 62 -13.42 1.92 12.47
N VAL A 63 -12.92 3.16 12.53
CA VAL A 63 -11.68 3.54 11.84
C VAL A 63 -10.49 2.72 12.38
N ALA A 64 -10.36 2.59 13.70
CA ALA A 64 -9.30 1.78 14.31
C ALA A 64 -9.38 0.32 13.88
N ALA A 65 -10.58 -0.27 13.83
CA ALA A 65 -10.79 -1.65 13.37
C ALA A 65 -10.38 -1.84 11.90
N TRP A 66 -10.75 -0.92 11.01
CA TRP A 66 -10.33 -0.97 9.60
C TRP A 66 -8.82 -0.82 9.43
N MET A 67 -8.18 0.06 10.21
CA MET A 67 -6.73 0.22 10.19
C MET A 67 -6.01 -1.00 10.76
N ALA A 68 -6.54 -1.62 11.82
CA ALA A 68 -6.00 -2.87 12.36
C ALA A 68 -6.11 -4.01 11.33
N LEU A 69 -7.27 -4.14 10.67
CA LEU A 69 -7.44 -5.11 9.59
C LEU A 69 -6.41 -4.89 8.48
N PHE A 70 -6.24 -3.64 8.02
CA PHE A 70 -5.22 -3.30 7.03
C PHE A 70 -3.80 -3.65 7.48
N ALA A 71 -3.48 -3.44 8.75
CA ALA A 71 -2.17 -3.78 9.31
C ALA A 71 -1.91 -5.30 9.28
N LEU A 72 -2.93 -6.13 9.55
CA LEU A 72 -2.83 -7.59 9.59
C LEU A 72 -2.72 -8.24 8.19
N VAL A 73 -3.16 -7.56 7.14
CA VAL A 73 -3.14 -8.11 5.78
C VAL A 73 -1.72 -8.46 5.30
N THR A 74 -0.72 -7.63 5.60
CA THR A 74 0.68 -7.92 5.20
C THR A 74 1.27 -9.11 5.96
N PRO A 75 1.17 -9.22 7.29
CA PRO A 75 1.57 -10.43 7.99
C PRO A 75 0.90 -11.71 7.48
N ALA A 76 -0.40 -11.64 7.19
CA ALA A 76 -1.11 -12.78 6.59
C ALA A 76 -0.52 -13.17 5.22
N GLY A 77 -0.20 -12.19 4.39
CA GLY A 77 0.51 -12.41 3.13
C GLY A 77 1.89 -13.05 3.32
N VAL A 78 2.66 -12.56 4.32
CA VAL A 78 3.99 -13.14 4.64
C VAL A 78 3.88 -14.60 5.05
N LEU A 79 2.93 -14.95 5.90
CA LEU A 79 2.70 -16.34 6.30
C LEU A 79 2.33 -17.21 5.11
N ALA A 80 1.43 -16.76 4.25
CA ALA A 80 1.07 -17.48 3.03
C ALA A 80 2.27 -17.61 2.06
N GLY A 81 3.07 -16.57 1.89
CA GLY A 81 4.28 -16.59 1.07
C GLY A 81 5.36 -17.54 1.59
N THR A 82 5.54 -17.60 2.92
CA THR A 82 6.47 -18.57 3.54
C THR A 82 5.99 -19.99 3.36
N ALA A 83 4.68 -20.24 3.47
CA ALA A 83 4.09 -21.55 3.22
C ALA A 83 4.30 -22.01 1.77
N LEU A 84 4.10 -21.10 0.79
CA LEU A 84 4.38 -21.38 -0.63
C LEU A 84 5.85 -21.76 -0.86
N ARG A 85 6.76 -21.03 -0.23
CA ARG A 85 8.19 -21.34 -0.31
C ARG A 85 8.50 -22.70 0.30
N SER A 86 7.95 -23.03 1.45
CA SER A 86 8.12 -24.33 2.11
C SER A 86 7.54 -25.48 1.30
N ALA A 87 6.49 -25.23 0.51
CA ALA A 87 5.91 -26.18 -0.44
C ALA A 87 6.72 -26.35 -1.75
N GLY A 88 7.91 -25.76 -1.83
CA GLY A 88 8.79 -25.90 -2.99
C GLY A 88 8.58 -24.88 -4.10
N ALA A 89 7.82 -23.81 -3.86
CA ALA A 89 7.71 -22.71 -4.81
C ALA A 89 9.09 -22.07 -5.05
N GLY A 90 9.61 -22.19 -6.26
CA GLY A 90 10.95 -21.74 -6.61
C GLY A 90 11.07 -20.22 -6.78
N SER A 91 12.28 -19.76 -7.11
CA SER A 91 12.60 -18.35 -7.34
C SER A 91 11.73 -17.67 -8.40
N LYS A 92 11.26 -18.42 -9.40
CA LYS A 92 10.34 -17.93 -10.43
C LYS A 92 8.99 -17.48 -9.82
N ALA A 93 8.43 -18.27 -8.89
CA ALA A 93 7.19 -17.89 -8.20
C ALA A 93 7.38 -16.60 -7.40
N ALA A 94 8.50 -16.46 -6.67
CA ALA A 94 8.83 -15.22 -5.96
C ALA A 94 8.93 -14.02 -6.90
N ALA A 95 9.58 -14.17 -8.08
CA ALA A 95 9.69 -13.12 -9.08
C ALA A 95 8.31 -12.69 -9.63
N HIS A 96 7.42 -13.63 -9.92
CA HIS A 96 6.05 -13.32 -10.37
C HIS A 96 5.25 -12.59 -9.30
N LEU A 97 5.36 -12.99 -8.02
CA LEU A 97 4.71 -12.32 -6.91
C LEU A 97 5.23 -10.90 -6.73
N THR A 98 6.54 -10.69 -6.87
CA THR A 98 7.15 -9.35 -6.81
C THR A 98 6.66 -8.47 -7.97
N ALA A 99 6.60 -9.00 -9.18
CA ALA A 99 6.06 -8.28 -10.34
C ALA A 99 4.57 -7.93 -10.16
N ALA A 100 3.78 -8.87 -9.64
CA ALA A 100 2.38 -8.62 -9.32
C ALA A 100 2.23 -7.55 -8.23
N ALA A 101 3.06 -7.58 -7.18
CA ALA A 101 3.07 -6.55 -6.15
C ALA A 101 3.41 -5.16 -6.73
N ALA A 102 4.40 -5.08 -7.62
CA ALA A 102 4.76 -3.85 -8.31
C ALA A 102 3.61 -3.32 -9.19
N GLY A 103 2.97 -4.20 -9.98
CA GLY A 103 1.83 -3.83 -10.82
C GLY A 103 0.63 -3.32 -10.01
N THR A 104 0.29 -3.99 -8.90
CA THR A 104 -0.79 -3.51 -8.00
C THR A 104 -0.42 -2.20 -7.33
N PHE A 105 0.86 -1.97 -7.01
CA PHE A 105 1.32 -0.69 -6.46
C PHE A 105 1.15 0.46 -7.44
N ILE A 106 1.55 0.25 -8.72
CA ILE A 106 1.37 1.25 -9.78
C ILE A 106 -0.12 1.58 -9.96
N TYR A 107 -0.98 0.56 -9.99
CA TYR A 107 -2.43 0.77 -10.09
C TYR A 107 -2.96 1.63 -8.94
N VAL A 108 -2.61 1.28 -7.69
CA VAL A 108 -3.05 2.03 -6.51
C VAL A 108 -2.52 3.47 -6.55
N ALA A 109 -1.24 3.66 -6.85
CA ALA A 109 -0.61 4.97 -6.89
C ALA A 109 -1.25 5.89 -7.94
N LEU A 110 -1.48 5.38 -9.14
CA LEU A 110 -2.05 6.16 -10.23
C LEU A 110 -3.58 6.28 -10.15
N ALA A 111 -4.29 5.14 -10.16
CA ALA A 111 -5.73 5.13 -10.30
C ALA A 111 -6.47 5.51 -9.01
N GLU A 112 -5.96 5.10 -7.85
CA GLU A 112 -6.64 5.29 -6.57
C GLU A 112 -6.18 6.55 -5.82
N VAL A 113 -4.98 7.06 -6.10
CA VAL A 113 -4.40 8.19 -5.38
C VAL A 113 -4.15 9.37 -6.30
N ALA A 114 -3.26 9.27 -7.30
CA ALA A 114 -2.84 10.41 -8.11
C ALA A 114 -3.99 11.00 -8.93
N LEU A 115 -4.66 10.21 -9.77
CA LEU A 115 -5.74 10.70 -10.61
C LEU A 115 -6.88 11.36 -9.83
N PRO A 116 -7.42 10.76 -8.75
CA PRO A 116 -8.43 11.43 -7.94
C PRO A 116 -7.94 12.68 -7.24
N GLU A 117 -6.66 12.76 -6.86
CA GLU A 117 -6.11 13.94 -6.21
C GLU A 117 -5.93 15.09 -7.18
N PHE A 118 -5.46 14.82 -8.41
CA PHE A 118 -5.34 15.85 -9.46
C PHE A 118 -6.70 16.32 -9.98
N ALA A 119 -7.74 15.51 -9.91
CA ALA A 119 -9.11 15.90 -10.26
C ALA A 119 -9.75 16.88 -9.27
N LYS A 120 -9.23 16.99 -8.04
CA LYS A 120 -9.74 17.94 -7.04
C LYS A 120 -9.22 19.36 -7.34
N PRO A 121 -10.02 20.42 -7.01
CA PRO A 121 -9.53 21.79 -7.05
C PRO A 121 -8.32 21.97 -6.13
N GLY A 122 -7.43 22.88 -6.48
CA GLY A 122 -6.23 23.21 -5.72
C GLY A 122 -5.03 23.45 -6.63
N ASP A 123 -3.89 23.81 -6.03
CA ASP A 123 -2.66 24.11 -6.76
C ASP A 123 -2.05 22.85 -7.38
N ALA A 124 -2.17 22.72 -8.69
CA ALA A 124 -1.62 21.60 -9.45
C ALA A 124 -0.08 21.53 -9.36
N ARG A 125 0.60 22.68 -9.22
CA ARG A 125 2.07 22.72 -9.10
C ARG A 125 2.52 22.13 -7.76
N ALA A 126 1.84 22.48 -6.67
CA ALA A 126 2.12 21.90 -5.36
C ALA A 126 1.89 20.39 -5.36
N LYS A 127 0.79 19.91 -5.94
CA LYS A 127 0.50 18.48 -6.07
C LYS A 127 1.58 17.75 -6.87
N ALA A 128 2.01 18.31 -8.01
CA ALA A 128 3.08 17.76 -8.83
C ALA A 128 4.42 17.73 -8.08
N LEU A 129 4.74 18.78 -7.33
CA LEU A 129 5.95 18.85 -6.51
C LEU A 129 5.98 17.72 -5.47
N PHE A 130 4.89 17.55 -4.71
CA PHE A 130 4.82 16.46 -3.71
C PHE A 130 4.88 15.08 -4.34
N LEU A 131 4.28 14.88 -5.51
CA LEU A 131 4.39 13.62 -6.27
C LEU A 131 5.84 13.35 -6.67
N LEU A 132 6.55 14.35 -7.21
CA LEU A 132 7.95 14.23 -7.59
C LEU A 132 8.87 13.99 -6.40
N LEU A 133 8.65 14.68 -5.28
CA LEU A 133 9.42 14.45 -4.05
C LEU A 133 9.22 13.04 -3.51
N GLY A 134 7.99 12.53 -3.51
CA GLY A 134 7.68 11.15 -3.12
C GLY A 134 8.36 10.14 -4.04
N TYR A 135 8.28 10.36 -5.35
CA TYR A 135 8.96 9.53 -6.34
C TYR A 135 10.48 9.54 -6.17
N ALA A 136 11.08 10.72 -6.02
CA ALA A 136 12.51 10.86 -5.82
C ALA A 136 12.99 10.17 -4.53
N GLY A 137 12.24 10.32 -3.43
CA GLY A 137 12.55 9.67 -2.16
C GLY A 137 12.52 8.14 -2.26
N MET A 138 11.49 7.58 -2.91
CA MET A 138 11.38 6.13 -3.12
C MET A 138 12.43 5.61 -4.11
N SER A 139 12.78 6.40 -5.15
CA SER A 139 13.85 6.05 -6.09
C SER A 139 15.22 6.05 -5.41
N ALA A 140 15.48 7.03 -4.54
CA ALA A 140 16.71 7.06 -3.75
C ALA A 140 16.81 5.84 -2.83
N LEU A 141 15.71 5.45 -2.16
CA LEU A 141 15.68 4.23 -1.35
C LEU A 141 16.00 2.98 -2.19
N ALA A 142 15.47 2.89 -3.41
CA ALA A 142 15.68 1.74 -4.29
C ALA A 142 17.14 1.53 -4.72
N ILE A 143 18.00 2.55 -4.60
CA ILE A 143 19.45 2.44 -4.85
C ILE A 143 20.16 1.64 -3.73
N TRP A 144 19.60 1.66 -2.51
CA TRP A 144 20.19 1.04 -1.31
C TRP A 144 19.61 -0.33 -0.99
N VAL A 145 18.52 -0.71 -1.62
CA VAL A 145 17.76 -1.95 -1.38
C VAL A 145 17.92 -2.93 -2.55
#